data_752ee0dc9545cc06277eda7a4222a095
#
_entry.id   752ee0dc9545cc06277eda7a4222a095
#
_cell.length_a   1.000
_cell.length_b   1.000
_cell.length_c   1.000
_cell.angle_alpha   90.00
_cell.angle_beta   90.00
_cell.angle_gamma   90.00
#
_symmetry.space_group_name_H-M   'P 1'
#
loop_
_entity.id
_entity.type
_entity.pdbx_description
1 polymer ?
#
loop_
_entity_poly.entity_id
_entity_poly.type
_entity_poly.pdbx_seq_one_letter_code
_entity_poly.pdbx_strand_id
1 'polypeptide(L)'
;FKKIIKLMRKSDLILVTDYDHGMISAKNAKFISNKKNFFCLNAQVNASNLGYHSLRKYNNIDVLVINENELRHELRDRVSEIKILGLRLLKELKIKILVVTRGDNGAILLNKKSSAIECPAFASKIIDKVGAGDSMLAIISMCLKAQIPDDLSLLLGSLAGADSVENIGNSNFINKNKLMRQLEFLIK
;
A
#
# COMPACT_ATOMS: atom_id res chain seq x y z
N PHE A 1 4.68 6.48 22.90
CA PHE A 1 4.83 7.43 21.80
C PHE A 1 6.22 8.09 21.75
N LYS A 2 6.81 8.51 22.89
CA LYS A 2 8.18 9.11 22.94
C LYS A 2 9.25 8.20 22.31
N LYS A 3 9.17 6.87 22.51
CA LYS A 3 10.09 5.89 21.93
C LYS A 3 9.95 5.85 20.38
N ILE A 4 8.72 5.89 19.87
CA ILE A 4 8.43 5.94 18.43
C ILE A 4 9.06 7.18 17.81
N ILE A 5 8.87 8.36 18.42
CA ILE A 5 9.47 9.62 17.93
C ILE A 5 10.99 9.51 17.80
N LYS A 6 11.65 8.90 18.78
CA LYS A 6 13.12 8.72 18.76
C LYS A 6 13.57 7.82 17.61
N LEU A 7 12.82 6.74 17.33
CA LEU A 7 13.08 5.83 16.20
C LEU A 7 12.85 6.53 14.86
N MET A 8 11.75 7.25 14.72
CA MET A 8 11.42 7.98 13.49
C MET A 8 12.51 8.98 13.07
N ARG A 9 13.16 9.64 14.05
CA ARG A 9 14.26 10.58 13.76
C ARG A 9 15.49 9.93 13.15
N LYS A 10 15.63 8.61 13.30
CA LYS A 10 16.77 7.81 12.81
C LYS A 10 16.42 6.99 11.57
N SER A 11 15.19 7.10 11.09
CA SER A 11 14.68 6.31 9.96
C SER A 11 14.46 7.19 8.74
N ASP A 12 14.81 6.70 7.57
CA ASP A 12 14.55 7.39 6.29
C ASP A 12 13.15 7.12 5.75
N LEU A 13 12.59 5.97 6.13
CA LEU A 13 11.27 5.50 5.71
C LEU A 13 10.45 5.12 6.95
N ILE A 14 9.18 5.50 6.94
CA ILE A 14 8.18 5.13 7.93
C ILE A 14 7.07 4.39 7.19
N LEU A 15 6.86 3.15 7.58
CA LEU A 15 5.77 2.32 7.09
C LEU A 15 4.75 2.13 8.23
N VAL A 16 3.50 2.42 7.91
CA VAL A 16 2.39 2.26 8.84
C VAL A 16 1.34 1.33 8.22
N THR A 17 0.99 0.29 8.97
CA THR A 17 -0.20 -0.52 8.72
C THR A 17 -1.20 -0.22 9.82
N ASP A 18 -2.31 0.43 9.45
CA ASP A 18 -3.32 0.89 10.41
C ASP A 18 -4.62 0.11 10.26
N TYR A 19 -4.88 -0.76 11.20
CA TYR A 19 -6.12 -1.54 11.30
C TYR A 19 -7.25 -0.79 12.03
N ASP A 20 -6.98 0.45 12.45
CA ASP A 20 -7.90 1.33 13.18
C ASP A 20 -8.50 0.74 14.47
N HIS A 21 -7.68 -0.05 15.17
CA HIS A 21 -8.02 -0.58 16.50
C HIS A 21 -7.66 0.40 17.63
N GLY A 22 -7.59 1.70 17.33
CA GLY A 22 -7.36 2.76 18.32
C GLY A 22 -5.90 3.01 18.70
N MET A 23 -4.93 2.23 18.20
CA MET A 23 -3.50 2.43 18.50
C MET A 23 -3.01 3.79 17.95
N ILE A 24 -3.46 4.18 16.76
CA ILE A 24 -3.05 5.43 16.11
C ILE A 24 -4.20 6.43 16.15
N SER A 25 -4.18 7.31 17.15
CA SER A 25 -5.14 8.42 17.24
C SER A 25 -4.93 9.43 16.10
N ALA A 26 -5.95 10.25 15.79
CA ALA A 26 -5.84 11.32 14.78
C ALA A 26 -4.67 12.29 15.05
N LYS A 27 -4.40 12.61 16.33
CA LYS A 27 -3.25 13.42 16.73
C LYS A 27 -1.93 12.74 16.38
N ASN A 28 -1.81 11.44 16.64
CA ASN A 28 -0.60 10.67 16.35
C ASN A 28 -0.41 10.46 14.85
N ALA A 29 -1.49 10.17 14.11
CA ALA A 29 -1.48 10.04 12.66
C ALA A 29 -0.97 11.33 11.99
N LYS A 30 -1.54 12.48 12.37
CA LYS A 30 -1.11 13.80 11.88
C LYS A 30 0.35 14.10 12.22
N PHE A 31 0.81 13.69 13.41
CA PHE A 31 2.21 13.87 13.80
C PHE A 31 3.15 13.00 12.97
N ILE A 32 2.82 11.72 12.75
CA ILE A 32 3.65 10.78 11.98
C ILE A 32 3.76 11.23 10.52
N SER A 33 2.63 11.60 9.91
CA SER A 33 2.57 11.97 8.49
C SER A 33 3.16 13.35 8.16
N ASN A 34 3.37 14.22 9.13
CA ASN A 34 3.94 15.56 8.94
C ASN A 34 5.46 15.61 9.11
N LYS A 35 6.16 14.48 9.03
CA LYS A 35 7.62 14.41 9.13
C LYS A 35 8.29 14.46 7.76
N LYS A 36 9.61 14.69 7.75
CA LYS A 36 10.43 14.67 6.51
C LYS A 36 10.73 13.27 5.99
N ASN A 37 10.38 12.23 6.76
CA ASN A 37 10.60 10.84 6.39
C ASN A 37 9.72 10.48 5.19
N PHE A 38 10.19 9.54 4.37
CA PHE A 38 9.37 8.92 3.34
C PHE A 38 8.24 8.12 4.02
N PHE A 39 6.99 8.56 3.86
CA PHE A 39 5.86 8.05 4.62
C PHE A 39 4.96 7.17 3.77
N CYS A 40 4.82 5.90 4.17
CA CYS A 40 4.05 4.89 3.48
C CYS A 40 2.94 4.35 4.38
N LEU A 41 1.76 4.16 3.82
CA LEU A 41 0.55 3.79 4.56
C LEU A 41 -0.20 2.67 3.86
N ASN A 42 -0.62 1.68 4.63
CA ASN A 42 -1.77 0.83 4.37
C ASN A 42 -2.77 1.05 5.51
N ALA A 43 -4.01 1.32 5.17
CA ALA A 43 -5.05 1.49 6.17
C ALA A 43 -6.24 0.61 5.78
N GLN A 44 -6.59 -0.32 6.67
CA GLN A 44 -7.56 -1.36 6.38
C GLN A 44 -8.94 -1.02 6.92
N VAL A 45 -9.94 -1.27 6.08
CA VAL A 45 -11.34 -1.27 6.47
C VAL A 45 -11.75 -2.71 6.80
N ASN A 46 -12.25 -2.92 8.00
CA ASN A 46 -12.77 -4.21 8.47
C ASN A 46 -14.19 -4.06 9.05
N ALA A 47 -14.81 -5.16 9.43
CA ALA A 47 -16.19 -5.16 9.92
C ALA A 47 -16.39 -4.27 11.17
N SER A 48 -15.37 -4.11 12.01
CA SER A 48 -15.46 -3.35 13.25
C SER A 48 -15.29 -1.83 13.06
N ASN A 49 -14.66 -1.40 11.96
CA ASN A 49 -14.39 0.02 11.69
C ASN A 49 -15.13 0.56 10.45
N LEU A 50 -16.01 -0.23 9.86
CA LEU A 50 -16.76 0.15 8.67
C LEU A 50 -17.58 1.43 8.91
N GLY A 51 -17.30 2.47 8.12
CA GLY A 51 -17.96 3.78 8.24
C GLY A 51 -17.32 4.74 9.25
N TYR A 52 -16.40 4.26 10.10
CA TYR A 52 -15.68 5.10 11.08
C TYR A 52 -14.22 5.31 10.69
N HIS A 53 -13.61 4.34 10.01
CA HIS A 53 -12.24 4.47 9.55
C HIS A 53 -12.13 5.52 8.47
N SER A 54 -11.12 6.37 8.57
CA SER A 54 -10.83 7.39 7.55
C SER A 54 -9.34 7.58 7.37
N LEU A 55 -8.92 7.57 6.12
CA LEU A 55 -7.57 7.97 5.70
C LEU A 55 -7.30 9.45 5.99
N ARG A 56 -8.33 10.27 6.20
CA ARG A 56 -8.25 11.73 6.39
C ARG A 56 -7.54 12.15 7.67
N LYS A 57 -7.30 11.23 8.60
CA LYS A 57 -6.44 11.48 9.76
C LYS A 57 -4.95 11.60 9.41
N TYR A 58 -4.55 11.15 8.21
CA TYR A 58 -3.19 11.24 7.69
C TYR A 58 -3.05 12.34 6.63
N ASN A 59 -1.85 12.88 6.49
CA ASN A 59 -1.51 13.88 5.48
C ASN A 59 -0.15 13.57 4.84
N ASN A 60 0.11 14.15 3.65
CA ASN A 60 1.43 14.09 2.99
C ASN A 60 1.95 12.64 2.86
N ILE A 61 1.12 11.76 2.34
CA ILE A 61 1.44 10.35 2.14
C ILE A 61 2.28 10.22 0.88
N ASP A 62 3.49 9.63 0.99
CA ASP A 62 4.32 9.36 -0.19
C ASP A 62 3.79 8.16 -0.97
N VAL A 63 3.46 7.07 -0.26
CA VAL A 63 2.88 5.87 -0.87
C VAL A 63 1.68 5.40 -0.05
N LEU A 64 0.54 5.25 -0.71
CA LEU A 64 -0.65 4.60 -0.14
C LEU A 64 -0.93 3.33 -0.91
N VAL A 65 -1.08 2.21 -0.20
CA VAL A 65 -1.57 0.94 -0.75
C VAL A 65 -2.90 0.62 -0.10
N ILE A 66 -3.94 0.48 -0.89
CA ILE A 66 -5.29 0.09 -0.45
C ILE A 66 -5.94 -0.83 -1.47
N ASN A 67 -6.98 -1.53 -1.10
CA ASN A 67 -7.77 -2.30 -2.05
C ASN A 67 -8.91 -1.44 -2.67
N GLU A 68 -9.51 -1.95 -3.74
CA GLU A 68 -10.59 -1.26 -4.45
C GLU A 68 -11.78 -0.95 -3.55
N ASN A 69 -12.17 -1.89 -2.67
CA ASN A 69 -13.29 -1.68 -1.76
C ASN A 69 -13.00 -0.56 -0.75
N GLU A 70 -11.78 -0.50 -0.23
CA GLU A 70 -11.34 0.57 0.68
C GLU A 70 -11.35 1.94 -0.02
N LEU A 71 -10.88 2.01 -1.27
CA LEU A 71 -10.95 3.22 -2.09
C LEU A 71 -12.40 3.70 -2.27
N ARG A 72 -13.30 2.77 -2.63
CA ARG A 72 -14.72 3.05 -2.81
C ARG A 72 -15.41 3.47 -1.51
N HIS A 73 -15.08 2.84 -0.41
CA HIS A 73 -15.58 3.22 0.92
C HIS A 73 -15.12 4.61 1.36
N GLU A 74 -13.84 4.93 1.20
CA GLU A 74 -13.27 6.24 1.58
C GLU A 74 -13.95 7.38 0.80
N LEU A 75 -14.21 7.17 -0.50
CA LEU A 75 -14.81 8.17 -1.37
C LEU A 75 -16.35 8.11 -1.44
N ARG A 76 -16.97 7.09 -0.80
CA ARG A 76 -18.41 6.81 -0.83
C ARG A 76 -18.96 6.74 -2.26
N ASP A 77 -18.22 6.11 -3.14
CA ASP A 77 -18.54 5.99 -4.56
C ASP A 77 -18.34 4.55 -5.05
N ARG A 78 -19.43 3.89 -5.43
CA ARG A 78 -19.45 2.49 -5.83
C ARG A 78 -19.43 2.28 -7.35
N VAL A 79 -19.58 3.35 -8.13
CA VAL A 79 -19.89 3.25 -9.56
C VAL A 79 -18.75 3.76 -10.44
N SER A 80 -18.07 4.84 -10.03
CA SER A 80 -17.04 5.48 -10.83
C SER A 80 -15.85 4.56 -11.10
N GLU A 81 -15.15 4.81 -12.20
CA GLU A 81 -13.92 4.09 -12.56
C GLU A 81 -12.83 4.29 -11.52
N ILE A 82 -12.03 3.24 -11.28
CA ILE A 82 -10.94 3.24 -10.29
C ILE A 82 -9.93 4.36 -10.55
N LYS A 83 -9.61 4.62 -11.83
CA LYS A 83 -8.68 5.70 -12.22
C LYS A 83 -9.20 7.07 -11.76
N ILE A 84 -10.49 7.32 -11.97
CA ILE A 84 -11.14 8.59 -11.54
C ILE A 84 -11.12 8.70 -10.02
N LEU A 85 -11.52 7.64 -9.33
CA LEU A 85 -11.52 7.60 -7.85
C LEU A 85 -10.12 7.79 -7.30
N GLY A 86 -9.13 7.09 -7.87
CA GLY A 86 -7.74 7.18 -7.43
C GLY A 86 -7.16 8.59 -7.62
N LEU A 87 -7.38 9.23 -8.76
CA LEU A 87 -6.93 10.61 -9.01
C LEU A 87 -7.61 11.60 -8.06
N ARG A 88 -8.88 11.38 -7.74
CA ARG A 88 -9.60 12.19 -6.75
C ARG A 88 -8.97 12.04 -5.37
N LEU A 89 -8.69 10.80 -4.92
CA LEU A 89 -8.08 10.53 -3.61
C LEU A 89 -6.66 11.10 -3.53
N LEU A 90 -5.84 10.94 -4.57
CA LEU A 90 -4.49 11.55 -4.68
C LEU A 90 -4.53 13.06 -4.43
N LYS A 91 -5.52 13.75 -5.01
CA LYS A 91 -5.68 15.20 -4.86
C LYS A 91 -6.15 15.58 -3.46
N GLU A 92 -7.19 14.90 -2.96
CA GLU A 92 -7.82 15.23 -1.66
C GLU A 92 -6.85 15.04 -0.49
N LEU A 93 -6.07 13.95 -0.47
CA LEU A 93 -5.16 13.61 0.63
C LEU A 93 -3.69 13.99 0.37
N LYS A 94 -3.39 14.65 -0.76
CA LYS A 94 -2.03 15.03 -1.17
C LYS A 94 -1.07 13.83 -1.21
N ILE A 95 -1.56 12.69 -1.69
CA ILE A 95 -0.78 11.48 -1.88
C ILE A 95 0.12 11.66 -3.10
N LYS A 96 1.37 11.15 -3.08
CA LYS A 96 2.25 11.16 -4.25
C LYS A 96 2.01 9.97 -5.15
N ILE A 97 1.94 8.77 -4.57
CA ILE A 97 1.73 7.50 -5.28
C ILE A 97 0.63 6.72 -4.56
N LEU A 98 -0.37 6.31 -5.31
CA LEU A 98 -1.46 5.43 -4.86
C LEU A 98 -1.39 4.12 -5.61
N VAL A 99 -1.39 3.02 -4.88
CA VAL A 99 -1.54 1.67 -5.42
C VAL A 99 -2.87 1.11 -4.96
N VAL A 100 -3.69 0.69 -5.92
CA VAL A 100 -4.99 0.06 -5.66
C VAL A 100 -4.92 -1.40 -6.08
N THR A 101 -5.07 -2.31 -5.12
CA THR A 101 -5.16 -3.75 -5.39
C THR A 101 -6.59 -4.14 -5.76
N ARG A 102 -6.75 -5.03 -6.75
CA ARG A 102 -8.04 -5.40 -7.35
C ARG A 102 -8.26 -6.92 -7.38
N GLY A 103 -7.65 -7.63 -6.45
CA GLY A 103 -7.73 -9.10 -6.40
C GLY A 103 -7.23 -9.75 -7.70
N ASP A 104 -8.05 -10.55 -8.35
CA ASP A 104 -7.72 -11.27 -9.59
C ASP A 104 -7.45 -10.34 -10.78
N ASN A 105 -7.86 -9.07 -10.68
CA ASN A 105 -7.57 -8.03 -11.67
C ASN A 105 -6.20 -7.33 -11.42
N GLY A 106 -5.38 -7.85 -10.50
CA GLY A 106 -4.04 -7.34 -10.22
C GLY A 106 -4.05 -6.03 -9.45
N ALA A 107 -3.22 -5.08 -9.85
CA ALA A 107 -3.07 -3.79 -9.19
C ALA A 107 -2.86 -2.66 -10.18
N ILE A 108 -3.20 -1.44 -9.77
CA ILE A 108 -2.98 -0.22 -10.53
C ILE A 108 -2.21 0.79 -9.67
N LEU A 109 -1.16 1.36 -10.22
CA LEU A 109 -0.41 2.46 -9.64
C LEU A 109 -0.80 3.77 -10.32
N LEU A 110 -1.12 4.75 -9.51
CA LEU A 110 -1.50 6.10 -9.93
C LEU A 110 -0.58 7.12 -9.28
N ASN A 111 -0.10 8.08 -10.05
CA ASN A 111 0.61 9.24 -9.56
C ASN A 111 0.14 10.52 -10.28
N LYS A 112 0.62 11.70 -9.86
CA LYS A 112 0.21 12.98 -10.45
C LYS A 112 0.79 13.25 -11.84
N LYS A 113 1.80 12.50 -12.27
CA LYS A 113 2.62 12.83 -13.46
C LYS A 113 2.36 11.91 -14.64
N SER A 114 1.88 10.70 -14.42
CA SER A 114 1.81 9.67 -15.46
C SER A 114 0.41 9.11 -15.66
N SER A 115 0.24 8.49 -16.81
CA SER A 115 -0.82 7.52 -17.04
C SER A 115 -0.76 6.42 -15.98
N ALA A 116 -1.92 5.89 -15.62
CA ALA A 116 -2.02 4.75 -14.72
C ALA A 116 -1.19 3.56 -15.22
N ILE A 117 -0.38 2.98 -14.33
CA ILE A 117 0.39 1.76 -14.60
C ILE A 117 -0.39 0.58 -14.04
N GLU A 118 -0.64 -0.42 -14.86
CA GLU A 118 -1.37 -1.62 -14.45
C GLU A 118 -0.43 -2.83 -14.41
N CYS A 119 -0.65 -3.70 -13.43
CA CYS A 119 0.09 -4.93 -13.25
C CYS A 119 -0.91 -6.08 -13.03
N PRO A 120 -0.80 -7.19 -13.75
CA PRO A 120 -1.69 -8.33 -13.57
C PRO A 120 -1.53 -9.00 -12.21
N ALA A 121 -2.46 -9.86 -11.83
CA ALA A 121 -2.31 -10.74 -10.67
C ALA A 121 -1.35 -11.89 -11.01
N PHE A 122 -0.48 -12.27 -10.05
CA PHE A 122 0.50 -13.34 -10.23
C PHE A 122 0.24 -14.56 -9.35
N ALA A 123 -0.68 -14.48 -8.39
CA ALA A 123 -0.99 -15.60 -7.52
C ALA A 123 -1.60 -16.74 -8.34
N SER A 124 -0.97 -17.92 -8.29
CA SER A 124 -1.49 -19.13 -8.91
C SER A 124 -2.61 -19.77 -8.09
N LYS A 125 -2.57 -19.56 -6.78
CA LYS A 125 -3.53 -20.06 -5.80
C LYS A 125 -3.70 -19.07 -4.67
N ILE A 126 -4.94 -18.81 -4.29
CA ILE A 126 -5.25 -17.96 -3.14
C ILE A 126 -5.60 -18.88 -1.98
N ILE A 127 -4.73 -18.92 -0.96
CA ILE A 127 -4.93 -19.68 0.28
C ILE A 127 -5.44 -18.74 1.37
N ASP A 128 -4.77 -17.60 1.56
CA ASP A 128 -5.15 -16.59 2.54
C ASP A 128 -4.86 -15.19 1.99
N LYS A 129 -5.83 -14.30 2.10
CA LYS A 129 -5.70 -12.91 1.63
C LYS A 129 -5.07 -11.97 2.67
N VAL A 130 -4.89 -12.45 3.91
CA VAL A 130 -4.35 -11.66 5.00
C VAL A 130 -2.86 -11.39 4.77
N GLY A 131 -2.46 -10.12 4.91
CA GLY A 131 -1.06 -9.70 4.78
C GLY A 131 -0.57 -9.39 3.37
N ALA A 132 -1.35 -9.67 2.32
CA ALA A 132 -0.96 -9.37 0.93
C ALA A 132 -0.70 -7.86 0.71
N GLY A 133 -1.59 -7.01 1.22
CA GLY A 133 -1.45 -5.56 1.15
C GLY A 133 -0.23 -5.06 1.93
N ASP A 134 0.04 -5.63 3.10
CA ASP A 134 1.20 -5.30 3.93
C ASP A 134 2.51 -5.70 3.26
N SER A 135 2.55 -6.88 2.65
CA SER A 135 3.69 -7.40 1.88
C SER A 135 3.98 -6.52 0.67
N MET A 136 2.94 -6.16 -0.08
CA MET A 136 3.03 -5.26 -1.21
C MET A 136 3.52 -3.88 -0.78
N LEU A 137 2.94 -3.30 0.29
CA LEU A 137 3.36 -2.01 0.83
C LEU A 137 4.84 -2.03 1.20
N ALA A 138 5.32 -3.06 1.90
CA ALA A 138 6.71 -3.17 2.33
C ALA A 138 7.67 -3.11 1.15
N ILE A 139 7.45 -3.93 0.12
CA ILE A 139 8.33 -3.99 -1.05
C ILE A 139 8.24 -2.73 -1.91
N ILE A 140 7.05 -2.26 -2.25
CA ILE A 140 6.86 -1.03 -3.05
C ILE A 140 7.50 0.17 -2.36
N SER A 141 7.31 0.31 -1.05
CA SER A 141 7.85 1.44 -0.30
C SER A 141 9.38 1.50 -0.33
N MET A 142 10.03 0.34 -0.20
CA MET A 142 11.50 0.25 -0.30
C MET A 142 11.98 0.55 -1.72
N CYS A 143 11.33 0.00 -2.74
CA CYS A 143 11.65 0.24 -4.15
C CYS A 143 11.54 1.72 -4.51
N LEU A 144 10.41 2.34 -4.20
CA LEU A 144 10.17 3.76 -4.50
C LEU A 144 11.08 4.68 -3.69
N LYS A 145 11.39 4.34 -2.44
CA LYS A 145 12.38 5.09 -1.64
C LYS A 145 13.78 5.00 -2.25
N ALA A 146 14.13 3.86 -2.83
CA ALA A 146 15.38 3.65 -3.55
C ALA A 146 15.37 4.21 -4.99
N GLN A 147 14.31 4.93 -5.38
CA GLN A 147 14.13 5.51 -6.72
C GLN A 147 14.08 4.49 -7.87
N ILE A 148 13.66 3.28 -7.59
CA ILE A 148 13.34 2.27 -8.61
C ILE A 148 12.12 2.77 -9.40
N PRO A 149 12.08 2.61 -10.73
CA PRO A 149 10.94 3.02 -11.56
C PRO A 149 9.60 2.50 -11.05
N ASP A 150 8.53 3.27 -11.25
CA ASP A 150 7.20 2.99 -10.72
C ASP A 150 6.63 1.64 -11.21
N ASP A 151 6.86 1.30 -12.48
CA ASP A 151 6.44 0.04 -13.11
C ASP A 151 7.14 -1.17 -12.49
N LEU A 152 8.46 -1.11 -12.33
CA LEU A 152 9.23 -2.16 -11.69
C LEU A 152 8.91 -2.28 -10.19
N SER A 153 8.67 -1.15 -9.52
CA SER A 153 8.25 -1.13 -8.11
C SER A 153 6.89 -1.79 -7.93
N LEU A 154 5.94 -1.52 -8.85
CA LEU A 154 4.62 -2.15 -8.86
C LEU A 154 4.72 -3.66 -9.12
N LEU A 155 5.55 -4.07 -10.08
CA LEU A 155 5.78 -5.48 -10.40
C LEU A 155 6.33 -6.24 -9.19
N LEU A 156 7.41 -5.74 -8.56
CA LEU A 156 8.01 -6.37 -7.38
C LEU A 156 7.04 -6.44 -6.20
N GLY A 157 6.26 -5.38 -5.96
CA GLY A 157 5.23 -5.38 -4.94
C GLY A 157 4.10 -6.38 -5.23
N SER A 158 3.69 -6.50 -6.49
CA SER A 158 2.65 -7.46 -6.92
C SER A 158 3.13 -8.90 -6.74
N LEU A 159 4.38 -9.20 -7.05
CA LEU A 159 4.99 -10.52 -6.80
C LEU A 159 5.05 -10.84 -5.29
N ALA A 160 5.41 -9.86 -4.46
CA ALA A 160 5.43 -10.04 -3.01
C ALA A 160 4.01 -10.26 -2.42
N GLY A 161 3.02 -9.54 -2.92
CA GLY A 161 1.61 -9.75 -2.56
C GLY A 161 1.11 -11.13 -2.99
N ALA A 162 1.47 -11.58 -4.19
CA ALA A 162 1.15 -12.91 -4.68
C ALA A 162 1.77 -14.02 -3.83
N ASP A 163 3.05 -13.88 -3.47
CA ASP A 163 3.73 -14.84 -2.58
C ASP A 163 3.05 -14.93 -1.21
N SER A 164 2.56 -13.80 -0.69
CA SER A 164 1.84 -13.76 0.59
C SER A 164 0.53 -14.53 0.55
N VAL A 165 -0.29 -14.37 -0.50
CA VAL A 165 -1.61 -15.03 -0.58
C VAL A 165 -1.54 -16.53 -0.84
N GLU A 166 -0.40 -17.04 -1.32
CA GLU A 166 -0.15 -18.47 -1.54
C GLU A 166 0.20 -19.23 -0.25
N ASN A 167 0.28 -18.54 0.88
CA ASN A 167 0.64 -19.11 2.18
C ASN A 167 -0.45 -18.82 3.23
N ILE A 168 -0.53 -19.66 4.27
CA ILE A 168 -1.47 -19.45 5.38
C ILE A 168 -0.90 -18.40 6.33
N GLY A 169 -1.62 -17.31 6.51
CA GLY A 169 -1.23 -16.20 7.39
C GLY A 169 0.17 -15.68 7.02
N ASN A 170 0.90 -15.18 8.02
CA ASN A 170 2.27 -14.70 7.85
C ASN A 170 3.32 -15.82 8.12
N SER A 171 3.04 -17.07 7.72
CA SER A 171 3.91 -18.22 7.98
C SER A 171 5.25 -18.15 7.24
N ASN A 172 5.29 -17.47 6.09
CA ASN A 172 6.49 -17.35 5.27
C ASN A 172 6.92 -15.88 5.13
N PHE A 173 8.23 -15.66 5.21
CA PHE A 173 8.81 -14.34 4.95
C PHE A 173 8.99 -14.12 3.45
N ILE A 174 8.88 -12.87 3.02
CA ILE A 174 9.26 -12.48 1.66
C ILE A 174 10.75 -12.77 1.48
N ASN A 175 11.06 -13.67 0.56
CA ASN A 175 12.43 -14.09 0.28
C ASN A 175 12.97 -13.35 -0.95
N LYS A 176 14.04 -12.57 -0.75
CA LYS A 176 14.69 -11.81 -1.82
C LYS A 176 15.07 -12.68 -3.01
N ASN A 177 15.67 -13.84 -2.77
CA ASN A 177 16.13 -14.73 -3.85
C ASN A 177 14.94 -15.31 -4.65
N LYS A 178 13.81 -15.60 -3.96
CA LYS A 178 12.58 -16.04 -4.63
C LYS A 178 12.02 -14.92 -5.51
N LEU A 179 11.90 -13.71 -4.99
CA LEU A 179 11.45 -12.54 -5.76
C LEU A 179 12.34 -12.28 -6.99
N MET A 180 13.66 -12.33 -6.82
CA MET A 180 14.58 -12.12 -7.94
C MET A 180 14.44 -13.18 -9.02
N ARG A 181 14.28 -14.46 -8.66
CA ARG A 181 14.04 -15.55 -9.63
C ARG A 181 12.71 -15.36 -10.38
N GLN A 182 11.65 -14.96 -9.67
CA GLN A 182 10.35 -14.66 -10.30
C GLN A 182 10.49 -13.50 -11.30
N LEU A 183 11.19 -12.44 -10.92
CA LEU A 183 11.47 -11.31 -11.80
C LEU A 183 12.27 -11.73 -13.04
N GLU A 184 13.37 -12.49 -12.86
CA GLU A 184 14.19 -13.00 -13.96
C GLU A 184 13.39 -13.86 -14.95
N PHE A 185 12.43 -14.63 -14.44
CA PHE A 185 11.54 -15.45 -15.27
C PHE A 185 10.58 -14.61 -16.11
N LEU A 186 10.12 -13.49 -15.60
CA LEU A 186 9.17 -12.60 -16.29
C LEU A 186 9.83 -11.68 -17.32
N ILE A 187 11.13 -11.42 -17.19
CA ILE A 187 11.89 -10.52 -18.08
C ILE A 187 12.52 -11.28 -19.27
N LYS A 188 12.60 -12.61 -19.19
CA LYS A 188 13.07 -13.47 -20.30
C LYS A 188 11.98 -13.67 -21.34
#